data_cda09b7e34f5234cac28e19c484fdc10
#
_entry.id   cda09b7e34f5234cac28e19c484fdc10
#
_cell.length_a   1.000
_cell.length_b   1.000
_cell.length_c   1.000
_cell.angle_alpha   90.00
_cell.angle_beta   90.00
_cell.angle_gamma   90.00
#
_symmetry.space_group_name_H-M   'P 1'
#
loop_
_entity.id
_entity.type
_entity.pdbx_description
1 polymer ?
#
loop_
_entity_poly.entity_id
_entity_poly.type
_entity_poly.pdbx_seq_one_letter_code
_entity_poly.pdbx_strand_id
1 'polypeptide(L)'
;LEVVQKETATYYYMLGEYTNYKERDMEHAEKFYLEALRRSTPSDRLYASAAFMVAYCNTENNATFEEYLIKAAISDIVRPTKDNIALQDLAVHLLNNNPKNIERAERYINISMEDARFYNNRLRTFEISSKLPIITSTYKEVINKQNTHRLIIIAIITLLSVSMIISLIFIIRQNNLLKTNKKELSSNNELLQELNERLLQTNNKREELAKLYIGLCAKYIDKLTKYQSTVKRKIMANRVNELLTKVSSSR
;
A
#
# COMPACT_ATOMS: atom_id res chain seq x y z
N LEU A 1 -40.07 -29.66 -47.25
CA LEU A 1 -41.09 -29.36 -46.22
C LEU A 1 -42.27 -30.34 -46.26
N GLU A 2 -42.59 -30.95 -47.39
CA GLU A 2 -43.71 -31.94 -47.51
C GLU A 2 -43.49 -33.21 -46.67
N VAL A 3 -42.28 -33.56 -46.34
CA VAL A 3 -41.91 -34.77 -45.58
C VAL A 3 -41.86 -34.52 -44.06
N VAL A 4 -41.85 -33.29 -43.63
CA VAL A 4 -41.76 -32.92 -42.21
C VAL A 4 -43.17 -32.66 -41.64
N GLN A 5 -43.46 -33.30 -40.51
CA GLN A 5 -44.75 -33.07 -39.84
C GLN A 5 -44.92 -31.59 -39.50
N LYS A 6 -46.01 -31.01 -39.97
CA LYS A 6 -46.34 -29.61 -39.72
C LYS A 6 -46.46 -29.32 -38.22
N GLU A 7 -46.17 -28.07 -37.82
CA GLU A 7 -46.26 -27.60 -36.45
C GLU A 7 -45.23 -28.18 -35.46
N THR A 8 -44.26 -28.96 -35.94
CA THR A 8 -43.16 -29.43 -35.10
C THR A 8 -42.01 -28.39 -35.02
N ALA A 9 -41.16 -28.49 -34.01
CA ALA A 9 -39.95 -27.64 -33.91
C ALA A 9 -39.07 -27.75 -35.15
N THR A 10 -38.94 -28.98 -35.71
CA THR A 10 -38.21 -29.24 -36.97
C THR A 10 -38.82 -28.53 -38.16
N TYR A 11 -40.15 -28.52 -38.24
CA TYR A 11 -40.85 -27.82 -39.32
C TYR A 11 -40.54 -26.32 -39.30
N TYR A 12 -40.67 -25.66 -38.16
CA TYR A 12 -40.40 -24.24 -38.04
C TYR A 12 -38.91 -23.91 -38.25
N TYR A 13 -37.99 -24.75 -37.75
CA TYR A 13 -36.57 -24.57 -38.02
C TYR A 13 -36.26 -24.62 -39.52
N MET A 14 -36.77 -25.65 -40.23
CA MET A 14 -36.61 -25.78 -41.67
C MET A 14 -37.27 -24.62 -42.47
N LEU A 15 -38.37 -24.10 -41.98
CA LEU A 15 -39.01 -22.92 -42.56
C LEU A 15 -38.14 -21.67 -42.37
N GLY A 16 -37.55 -21.49 -41.19
CA GLY A 16 -36.57 -20.44 -40.92
C GLY A 16 -35.37 -20.54 -41.84
N GLU A 17 -34.79 -21.74 -42.00
CA GLU A 17 -33.69 -21.98 -42.94
C GLU A 17 -34.07 -21.63 -44.38
N TYR A 18 -35.23 -22.03 -44.83
CA TYR A 18 -35.72 -21.71 -46.18
C TYR A 18 -35.85 -20.20 -46.36
N THR A 19 -36.51 -19.51 -45.43
CA THR A 19 -36.71 -18.06 -45.47
C THR A 19 -35.38 -17.31 -45.43
N ASN A 20 -34.46 -17.75 -44.61
CA ASN A 20 -33.14 -17.12 -44.49
C ASN A 20 -32.29 -17.29 -45.76
N TYR A 21 -32.15 -18.54 -46.27
CA TYR A 21 -31.25 -18.82 -47.39
C TYR A 21 -31.86 -18.55 -48.75
N LYS A 22 -33.18 -18.85 -48.95
CA LYS A 22 -33.83 -18.74 -50.24
C LYS A 22 -34.45 -17.36 -50.43
N GLU A 23 -35.14 -16.85 -49.41
CA GLU A 23 -35.84 -15.57 -49.50
C GLU A 23 -34.99 -14.40 -49.04
N ARG A 24 -33.90 -14.69 -48.28
CA ARG A 24 -33.00 -13.71 -47.69
C ARG A 24 -33.68 -12.72 -46.73
N ASP A 25 -34.75 -13.17 -46.10
CA ASP A 25 -35.54 -12.40 -45.14
C ASP A 25 -35.23 -12.85 -43.72
N MET A 26 -34.25 -12.17 -43.07
CA MET A 26 -33.82 -12.49 -41.73
C MET A 26 -34.88 -12.20 -40.66
N GLU A 27 -35.72 -11.18 -40.87
CA GLU A 27 -36.75 -10.81 -39.91
C GLU A 27 -37.86 -11.88 -39.80
N HIS A 28 -38.30 -12.39 -40.94
CA HIS A 28 -39.26 -13.49 -40.95
C HIS A 28 -38.63 -14.82 -40.53
N ALA A 29 -37.39 -15.07 -40.90
CA ALA A 29 -36.66 -16.25 -40.47
C ALA A 29 -36.53 -16.32 -38.96
N GLU A 30 -36.22 -15.18 -38.29
CA GLU A 30 -36.16 -15.11 -36.83
C GLU A 30 -37.47 -15.56 -36.16
N LYS A 31 -38.61 -15.13 -36.66
CA LYS A 31 -39.90 -15.53 -36.10
C LYS A 31 -40.10 -17.05 -36.16
N PHE A 32 -39.66 -17.69 -37.23
CA PHE A 32 -39.69 -19.15 -37.34
C PHE A 32 -38.72 -19.84 -36.44
N TYR A 33 -37.51 -19.32 -36.27
CA TYR A 33 -36.52 -19.88 -35.30
C TYR A 33 -37.02 -19.74 -33.86
N LEU A 34 -37.65 -18.61 -33.50
CA LEU A 34 -38.26 -18.43 -32.17
C LEU A 34 -39.38 -19.42 -31.94
N GLU A 35 -40.21 -19.70 -32.99
CA GLU A 35 -41.26 -20.69 -32.87
C GLU A 35 -40.72 -22.12 -32.75
N ALA A 36 -39.61 -22.43 -33.40
CA ALA A 36 -38.87 -23.68 -33.21
C ALA A 36 -38.37 -23.83 -31.78
N LEU A 37 -37.81 -22.76 -31.18
CA LEU A 37 -37.36 -22.73 -29.78
C LEU A 37 -38.52 -22.99 -28.81
N ARG A 38 -39.69 -22.37 -29.01
CA ARG A 38 -40.84 -22.57 -28.13
C ARG A 38 -41.33 -24.00 -28.09
N ARG A 39 -41.08 -24.76 -29.18
CA ARG A 39 -41.50 -26.14 -29.36
C ARG A 39 -40.41 -27.18 -29.06
N SER A 40 -39.25 -26.73 -28.61
CA SER A 40 -38.13 -27.57 -28.26
C SER A 40 -37.64 -27.29 -26.81
N THR A 41 -36.93 -28.23 -26.23
CA THR A 41 -36.34 -28.10 -24.90
C THR A 41 -34.82 -27.94 -25.00
N PRO A 42 -34.14 -27.37 -24.02
CA PRO A 42 -32.69 -27.21 -24.04
C PRO A 42 -31.89 -28.51 -24.21
N SER A 43 -32.53 -29.68 -23.96
CA SER A 43 -31.92 -31.00 -24.19
C SER A 43 -32.06 -31.47 -25.65
N ASP A 44 -32.88 -30.82 -26.43
CA ASP A 44 -33.07 -31.19 -27.83
C ASP A 44 -31.96 -30.62 -28.71
N ARG A 45 -31.49 -31.43 -29.66
CA ARG A 45 -30.44 -30.98 -30.61
C ARG A 45 -30.82 -29.71 -31.37
N LEU A 46 -32.10 -29.60 -31.74
CA LEU A 46 -32.61 -28.49 -32.52
C LEU A 46 -32.60 -27.17 -31.72
N TYR A 47 -32.75 -27.24 -30.40
CA TYR A 47 -32.76 -26.04 -29.55
C TYR A 47 -31.49 -25.20 -29.71
N ALA A 48 -30.31 -25.83 -29.63
CA ALA A 48 -29.04 -25.12 -29.79
C ALA A 48 -28.93 -24.47 -31.17
N SER A 49 -29.33 -25.23 -32.23
CA SER A 49 -29.27 -24.70 -33.60
C SER A 49 -30.25 -23.53 -33.80
N ALA A 50 -31.47 -23.65 -33.28
CA ALA A 50 -32.45 -22.57 -33.38
C ALA A 50 -32.06 -21.34 -32.58
N ALA A 51 -31.54 -21.51 -31.35
CA ALA A 51 -31.03 -20.41 -30.54
C ALA A 51 -29.82 -19.70 -31.20
N PHE A 52 -28.92 -20.50 -31.79
CA PHE A 52 -27.80 -19.92 -32.55
C PHE A 52 -28.30 -19.10 -33.76
N MET A 53 -29.28 -19.58 -34.47
CA MET A 53 -29.84 -18.84 -35.62
C MET A 53 -30.60 -17.57 -35.21
N VAL A 54 -31.30 -17.57 -34.06
CA VAL A 54 -31.88 -16.31 -33.52
C VAL A 54 -30.75 -15.32 -33.15
N ALA A 55 -29.66 -15.77 -32.52
CA ALA A 55 -28.49 -14.91 -32.28
C ALA A 55 -28.00 -14.34 -33.64
N TYR A 56 -27.82 -15.19 -34.64
CA TYR A 56 -27.32 -14.78 -35.95
C TYR A 56 -28.20 -13.71 -36.62
N CYS A 57 -29.53 -13.80 -36.48
CA CYS A 57 -30.46 -12.77 -36.96
C CYS A 57 -30.33 -11.44 -36.19
N ASN A 58 -29.75 -11.42 -35.00
CA ASN A 58 -29.68 -10.27 -34.12
C ASN A 58 -28.25 -9.75 -33.88
N THR A 59 -27.36 -9.88 -34.86
CA THR A 59 -25.93 -9.48 -34.70
C THR A 59 -25.75 -8.00 -34.38
N GLU A 60 -26.67 -7.13 -34.73
CA GLU A 60 -26.62 -5.69 -34.41
C GLU A 60 -27.12 -5.38 -32.99
N ASN A 61 -27.91 -6.26 -32.38
CA ASN A 61 -28.38 -6.14 -31.00
C ASN A 61 -27.53 -6.99 -30.05
N ASN A 62 -26.49 -6.40 -29.51
CA ASN A 62 -25.54 -7.09 -28.63
C ASN A 62 -26.21 -7.87 -27.49
N ALA A 63 -27.26 -7.35 -26.86
CA ALA A 63 -27.92 -8.01 -25.73
C ALA A 63 -28.67 -9.27 -26.17
N THR A 64 -29.44 -9.19 -27.24
CA THR A 64 -30.19 -10.33 -27.82
C THR A 64 -29.22 -11.36 -28.39
N PHE A 65 -28.18 -10.91 -29.08
CA PHE A 65 -27.14 -11.77 -29.63
C PHE A 65 -26.45 -12.59 -28.51
N GLU A 66 -25.99 -11.94 -27.47
CA GLU A 66 -25.31 -12.60 -26.32
C GLU A 66 -26.27 -13.56 -25.62
N GLU A 67 -27.53 -13.16 -25.36
CA GLU A 67 -28.53 -14.00 -24.70
C GLU A 67 -28.73 -15.33 -25.43
N TYR A 68 -28.96 -15.26 -26.75
CA TYR A 68 -29.23 -16.47 -27.54
C TYR A 68 -27.98 -17.30 -27.82
N LEU A 69 -26.79 -16.70 -27.91
CA LEU A 69 -25.53 -17.43 -27.93
C LEU A 69 -25.32 -18.22 -26.62
N ILE A 70 -25.62 -17.61 -25.47
CA ILE A 70 -25.55 -18.30 -24.18
C ILE A 70 -26.52 -19.48 -24.13
N LYS A 71 -27.77 -19.29 -24.55
CA LYS A 71 -28.76 -20.38 -24.61
C LYS A 71 -28.29 -21.54 -25.50
N ALA A 72 -27.78 -21.22 -26.69
CA ALA A 72 -27.21 -22.21 -27.59
C ALA A 72 -26.01 -22.95 -27.00
N ALA A 73 -25.06 -22.20 -26.41
CA ALA A 73 -23.85 -22.77 -25.78
C ALA A 73 -24.21 -23.70 -24.62
N ILE A 74 -25.14 -23.29 -23.74
CA ILE A 74 -25.58 -24.13 -22.61
C ILE A 74 -26.21 -25.42 -23.14
N SER A 75 -27.09 -25.33 -24.14
CA SER A 75 -27.71 -26.51 -24.77
C SER A 75 -26.66 -27.46 -25.38
N ASP A 76 -25.62 -26.92 -26.04
CA ASP A 76 -24.53 -27.71 -26.60
C ASP A 76 -23.68 -28.40 -25.52
N ILE A 77 -23.42 -27.71 -24.40
CA ILE A 77 -22.58 -28.28 -23.30
C ILE A 77 -23.28 -29.45 -22.59
N VAL A 78 -24.60 -29.37 -22.39
CA VAL A 78 -25.33 -30.41 -21.66
C VAL A 78 -25.64 -31.66 -22.51
N ARG A 79 -25.43 -31.62 -23.82
CA ARG A 79 -25.66 -32.73 -24.71
C ARG A 79 -24.43 -33.58 -25.00
N PRO A 80 -24.63 -34.87 -25.32
CA PRO A 80 -23.52 -35.74 -25.70
C PRO A 80 -22.80 -35.34 -26.98
N THR A 81 -23.58 -34.81 -27.96
CA THR A 81 -23.05 -34.34 -29.26
C THR A 81 -22.83 -32.85 -29.19
N LYS A 82 -21.57 -32.45 -28.99
CA LYS A 82 -21.20 -31.05 -28.84
C LYS A 82 -20.80 -30.44 -30.18
N ASP A 83 -21.57 -29.47 -30.66
CA ASP A 83 -21.21 -28.73 -31.87
C ASP A 83 -20.27 -27.55 -31.56
N ASN A 84 -20.46 -26.92 -30.41
CA ASN A 84 -19.64 -25.85 -29.87
C ASN A 84 -19.47 -24.57 -30.71
N ILE A 85 -20.29 -24.39 -31.73
CA ILE A 85 -20.30 -23.17 -32.57
C ILE A 85 -20.62 -21.94 -31.71
N ALA A 86 -21.70 -22.05 -30.93
CA ALA A 86 -22.17 -20.96 -30.09
C ALA A 86 -21.13 -20.58 -29.00
N LEU A 87 -20.42 -21.56 -28.42
CA LEU A 87 -19.44 -21.31 -27.41
C LEU A 87 -18.18 -20.59 -27.94
N GLN A 88 -17.73 -20.97 -29.17
CA GLN A 88 -16.59 -20.27 -29.79
C GLN A 88 -16.96 -18.84 -30.22
N ASP A 89 -18.19 -18.62 -30.71
CA ASP A 89 -18.63 -17.29 -31.11
C ASP A 89 -18.91 -16.40 -29.90
N LEU A 90 -19.40 -16.97 -28.82
CA LEU A 90 -19.51 -16.29 -27.53
C LEU A 90 -18.13 -15.86 -26.99
N ALA A 91 -17.08 -16.69 -27.15
CA ALA A 91 -15.74 -16.31 -26.78
C ALA A 91 -15.22 -15.10 -27.56
N VAL A 92 -15.47 -15.06 -28.88
CA VAL A 92 -15.10 -13.92 -29.73
C VAL A 92 -15.92 -12.67 -29.38
N HIS A 93 -17.22 -12.83 -29.14
CA HIS A 93 -18.10 -11.73 -28.74
C HIS A 93 -17.66 -11.10 -27.40
N LEU A 94 -17.34 -11.92 -26.40
CA LEU A 94 -16.84 -11.45 -25.11
C LEU A 94 -15.54 -10.68 -25.24
N LEU A 95 -14.63 -11.13 -26.11
CA LEU A 95 -13.38 -10.43 -26.38
C LEU A 95 -13.62 -9.04 -26.96
N ASN A 96 -14.52 -8.94 -27.96
CA ASN A 96 -14.77 -7.70 -28.69
C ASN A 96 -15.52 -6.65 -27.84
N ASN A 97 -16.44 -7.09 -26.99
CA ASN A 97 -17.30 -6.18 -26.24
C ASN A 97 -16.69 -5.68 -24.94
N ASN A 98 -15.91 -6.50 -24.26
CA ASN A 98 -15.30 -6.10 -22.99
C ASN A 98 -13.98 -6.84 -22.70
N PRO A 99 -12.85 -6.16 -22.80
CA PRO A 99 -11.53 -6.76 -22.51
C PRO A 99 -11.41 -7.38 -21.10
N LYS A 100 -12.27 -6.99 -20.14
CA LYS A 100 -12.29 -7.62 -18.81
C LYS A 100 -12.79 -9.06 -18.85
N ASN A 101 -13.50 -9.46 -19.90
CA ASN A 101 -14.00 -10.81 -20.08
C ASN A 101 -13.00 -11.77 -20.76
N ILE A 102 -11.75 -11.30 -20.98
CA ILE A 102 -10.73 -12.08 -21.71
C ILE A 102 -10.47 -13.46 -21.09
N GLU A 103 -10.48 -13.58 -19.75
CA GLU A 103 -10.31 -14.86 -19.08
C GLU A 103 -11.46 -15.84 -19.39
N ARG A 104 -12.67 -15.34 -19.49
CA ARG A 104 -13.85 -16.13 -19.90
C ARG A 104 -13.76 -16.53 -21.36
N ALA A 105 -13.38 -15.58 -22.23
CA ALA A 105 -13.23 -15.84 -23.66
C ALA A 105 -12.14 -16.90 -23.93
N GLU A 106 -11.00 -16.81 -23.24
CA GLU A 106 -9.90 -17.78 -23.34
C GLU A 106 -10.35 -19.17 -22.86
N ARG A 107 -11.06 -19.24 -21.74
CA ARG A 107 -11.62 -20.51 -21.23
C ARG A 107 -12.60 -21.13 -22.20
N TYR A 108 -13.53 -20.34 -22.76
CA TYR A 108 -14.57 -20.85 -23.66
C TYR A 108 -14.00 -21.37 -24.98
N ILE A 109 -13.01 -20.66 -25.55
CA ILE A 109 -12.40 -21.12 -26.81
C ILE A 109 -11.56 -22.40 -26.58
N ASN A 110 -10.90 -22.53 -25.43
CA ASN A 110 -10.14 -23.75 -25.09
C ASN A 110 -11.09 -24.94 -24.89
N ILE A 111 -12.19 -24.78 -24.17
CA ILE A 111 -13.22 -25.85 -24.01
C ILE A 111 -13.76 -26.24 -25.40
N SER A 112 -14.09 -25.27 -26.24
CA SER A 112 -14.51 -25.55 -27.61
C SER A 112 -13.48 -26.36 -28.41
N MET A 113 -12.19 -26.04 -28.27
CA MET A 113 -11.10 -26.74 -28.94
C MET A 113 -10.94 -28.15 -28.42
N GLU A 114 -10.98 -28.36 -27.09
CA GLU A 114 -10.89 -29.67 -26.46
C GLU A 114 -12.04 -30.58 -26.89
N ASP A 115 -13.27 -30.07 -26.87
CA ASP A 115 -14.43 -30.81 -27.34
C ASP A 115 -14.35 -31.15 -28.83
N ALA A 116 -13.97 -30.18 -29.67
CA ALA A 116 -13.82 -30.43 -31.12
C ALA A 116 -12.77 -31.51 -31.42
N ARG A 117 -11.67 -31.55 -30.66
CA ARG A 117 -10.65 -32.60 -30.77
C ARG A 117 -11.13 -33.94 -30.26
N PHE A 118 -11.80 -33.95 -29.10
CA PHE A 118 -12.35 -35.19 -28.50
C PHE A 118 -13.33 -35.88 -29.42
N TYR A 119 -14.24 -35.11 -30.04
CA TYR A 119 -15.24 -35.64 -30.97
C TYR A 119 -14.73 -35.75 -32.42
N ASN A 120 -13.43 -35.49 -32.65
CA ASN A 120 -12.80 -35.49 -33.99
C ASN A 120 -13.55 -34.63 -35.02
N ASN A 121 -14.08 -33.50 -34.59
CA ASN A 121 -14.78 -32.55 -35.43
C ASN A 121 -13.77 -31.65 -36.16
N ARG A 122 -13.32 -32.07 -37.33
CA ARG A 122 -12.28 -31.39 -38.12
C ARG A 122 -12.68 -29.97 -38.52
N LEU A 123 -13.95 -29.77 -38.88
CA LEU A 123 -14.44 -28.46 -39.26
C LEU A 123 -14.33 -27.46 -38.08
N ARG A 124 -14.83 -27.85 -36.91
CA ARG A 124 -14.74 -27.00 -35.71
C ARG A 124 -13.30 -26.76 -35.27
N THR A 125 -12.48 -27.80 -35.33
CA THR A 125 -11.04 -27.67 -35.05
C THR A 125 -10.38 -26.62 -35.96
N PHE A 126 -10.72 -26.61 -37.22
CA PHE A 126 -10.20 -25.64 -38.19
C PHE A 126 -10.71 -24.21 -37.87
N GLU A 127 -12.01 -24.04 -37.68
CA GLU A 127 -12.63 -22.74 -37.34
C GLU A 127 -12.05 -22.14 -36.06
N ILE A 128 -11.95 -22.96 -34.99
CA ILE A 128 -11.39 -22.53 -33.72
C ILE A 128 -9.89 -22.19 -33.86
N SER A 129 -9.14 -22.96 -34.66
CA SER A 129 -7.72 -22.71 -34.89
C SER A 129 -7.42 -21.33 -35.49
N SER A 130 -8.36 -20.74 -36.20
CA SER A 130 -8.22 -19.36 -36.71
C SER A 130 -8.50 -18.30 -35.64
N LYS A 131 -9.37 -18.57 -34.67
CA LYS A 131 -9.80 -17.65 -33.61
C LYS A 131 -8.92 -17.73 -32.36
N LEU A 132 -8.43 -18.93 -32.03
CA LEU A 132 -7.66 -19.22 -30.83
C LEU A 132 -6.38 -18.35 -30.66
N PRO A 133 -5.55 -18.14 -31.68
CA PRO A 133 -4.35 -17.33 -31.55
C PRO A 133 -4.63 -15.89 -31.14
N ILE A 134 -5.70 -15.30 -31.66
CA ILE A 134 -6.11 -13.91 -31.36
C ILE A 134 -6.51 -13.81 -29.89
N ILE A 135 -7.39 -14.70 -29.42
CA ILE A 135 -7.85 -14.72 -28.02
C ILE A 135 -6.68 -14.98 -27.08
N THR A 136 -5.84 -15.98 -27.39
CA THR A 136 -4.70 -16.36 -26.53
C THR A 136 -3.64 -15.27 -26.47
N SER A 137 -3.33 -14.59 -27.59
CA SER A 137 -2.36 -13.48 -27.59
C SER A 137 -2.86 -12.29 -26.79
N THR A 138 -4.14 -11.91 -26.94
CA THR A 138 -4.75 -10.84 -26.16
C THR A 138 -4.78 -11.19 -24.65
N TYR A 139 -5.13 -12.43 -24.33
CA TYR A 139 -5.09 -12.94 -22.95
C TYR A 139 -3.69 -12.81 -22.34
N LYS A 140 -2.68 -13.28 -23.03
CA LYS A 140 -1.28 -13.18 -22.59
C LYS A 140 -0.85 -11.71 -22.39
N GLU A 141 -1.24 -10.83 -23.28
CA GLU A 141 -0.92 -9.40 -23.16
C GLU A 141 -1.57 -8.79 -21.90
N VAL A 142 -2.84 -9.07 -21.66
CA VAL A 142 -3.55 -8.59 -20.46
C VAL A 142 -2.91 -9.12 -19.18
N ILE A 143 -2.62 -10.43 -19.12
CA ILE A 143 -1.96 -11.05 -17.96
C ILE A 143 -0.56 -10.48 -17.74
N ASN A 144 0.22 -10.27 -18.81
CA ASN A 144 1.55 -9.67 -18.68
C ASN A 144 1.47 -8.23 -18.13
N LYS A 145 0.53 -7.43 -18.61
CA LYS A 145 0.29 -6.08 -18.07
C LYS A 145 -0.09 -6.14 -16.58
N GLN A 146 -1.00 -7.02 -16.19
CA GLN A 146 -1.39 -7.19 -14.79
C GLN A 146 -0.20 -7.63 -13.92
N ASN A 147 0.60 -8.58 -14.38
CA ASN A 147 1.78 -9.05 -13.66
C ASN A 147 2.82 -7.94 -13.51
N THR A 148 3.06 -7.14 -14.56
CA THR A 148 3.96 -5.99 -14.47
C THR A 148 3.48 -4.98 -13.44
N HIS A 149 2.19 -4.64 -13.42
CA HIS A 149 1.63 -3.76 -12.39
C HIS A 149 1.78 -4.34 -10.98
N ARG A 150 1.54 -5.63 -10.79
CA ARG A 150 1.74 -6.31 -9.50
C ARG A 150 3.20 -6.24 -9.05
N LEU A 151 4.15 -6.46 -9.94
CA LEU A 151 5.59 -6.36 -9.65
C LEU A 151 5.99 -4.94 -9.24
N ILE A 152 5.46 -3.91 -9.92
CA ILE A 152 5.71 -2.50 -9.57
C ILE A 152 5.17 -2.20 -8.18
N ILE A 153 3.96 -2.64 -7.85
CA ILE A 153 3.36 -2.44 -6.51
C ILE A 153 4.22 -3.12 -5.43
N ILE A 154 4.65 -4.35 -5.65
CA ILE A 154 5.53 -5.08 -4.73
C ILE A 154 6.85 -4.33 -4.55
N ALA A 155 7.46 -3.84 -5.62
CA ALA A 155 8.70 -3.05 -5.57
C ALA A 155 8.54 -1.75 -4.75
N ILE A 156 7.42 -1.05 -4.91
CA ILE A 156 7.11 0.16 -4.12
C ILE A 156 6.95 -0.18 -2.63
N ILE A 157 6.20 -1.24 -2.31
CA ILE A 157 5.99 -1.67 -0.91
C ILE A 157 7.31 -2.07 -0.26
N THR A 158 8.17 -2.80 -0.96
CA THR A 158 9.49 -3.20 -0.44
C THR A 158 10.39 -1.98 -0.21
N LEU A 159 10.40 -1.00 -1.12
CA LEU A 159 11.16 0.23 -0.96
C LEU A 159 10.69 1.04 0.26
N LEU A 160 9.38 1.17 0.44
CA LEU A 160 8.79 1.85 1.61
C LEU A 160 9.14 1.14 2.92
N SER A 161 9.10 -0.20 2.93
CA SER A 161 9.47 -1.00 4.10
C SER A 161 10.92 -0.80 4.50
N VAL A 162 11.83 -0.81 3.54
CA VAL A 162 13.27 -0.54 3.78
C VAL A 162 13.48 0.88 4.30
N SER A 163 12.82 1.88 3.71
CA SER A 163 12.87 3.27 4.18
C SER A 163 12.39 3.41 5.64
N MET A 164 11.33 2.71 6.00
CA MET A 164 10.81 2.70 7.38
C MET A 164 11.81 2.09 8.38
N ILE A 165 12.47 1.00 8.00
CA ILE A 165 13.52 0.36 8.83
C ILE A 165 14.70 1.32 9.05
N ILE A 166 15.18 1.98 8.00
CA ILE A 166 16.26 2.97 8.09
C ILE A 166 15.86 4.12 9.02
N SER A 167 14.63 4.63 8.90
CA SER A 167 14.11 5.70 9.76
C SER A 167 14.04 5.26 11.23
N LEU A 168 13.62 4.03 11.51
CA LEU A 168 13.62 3.48 12.87
C LEU A 168 15.02 3.39 13.47
N ILE A 169 15.99 2.91 12.70
CA ILE A 169 17.39 2.84 13.13
C ILE A 169 17.92 4.25 13.44
N PHE A 170 17.61 5.23 12.61
CA PHE A 170 18.01 6.61 12.83
C PHE A 170 17.40 7.19 14.11
N ILE A 171 16.11 6.99 14.35
CA ILE A 171 15.41 7.43 15.57
C ILE A 171 16.03 6.79 16.82
N ILE A 172 16.33 5.49 16.78
CA ILE A 172 16.97 4.79 17.92
C ILE A 172 18.36 5.38 18.20
N ARG A 173 19.16 5.64 17.16
CA ARG A 173 20.47 6.29 17.32
C ARG A 173 20.35 7.69 17.92
N GLN A 174 19.45 8.50 17.44
CA GLN A 174 19.17 9.85 17.95
C GLN A 174 18.74 9.81 19.43
N ASN A 175 17.84 8.91 19.79
CA ASN A 175 17.38 8.75 21.17
C ASN A 175 18.53 8.33 22.13
N ASN A 176 19.39 7.43 21.68
CA ASN A 176 20.55 7.02 22.48
C ASN A 176 21.54 8.17 22.68
N LEU A 177 21.84 8.93 21.64
CA LEU A 177 22.69 10.12 21.71
C LEU A 177 22.10 11.17 22.66
N LEU A 178 20.79 11.43 22.54
CA LEU A 178 20.08 12.36 23.40
C LEU A 178 20.14 11.96 24.89
N LYS A 179 19.99 10.66 25.18
CA LYS A 179 20.12 10.13 26.54
C LYS A 179 21.55 10.35 27.12
N THR A 180 22.57 10.12 26.29
CA THR A 180 23.98 10.34 26.70
C THR A 180 24.24 11.81 26.98
N ASN A 181 23.84 12.71 26.07
CA ASN A 181 23.98 14.15 26.23
C ASN A 181 23.21 14.67 27.45
N LYS A 182 22.01 14.15 27.71
CA LYS A 182 21.23 14.53 28.90
C LYS A 182 21.89 14.10 30.20
N LYS A 183 22.50 12.91 30.21
CA LYS A 183 23.27 12.43 31.40
C LYS A 183 24.51 13.27 31.65
N GLU A 184 25.24 13.62 30.60
CA GLU A 184 26.41 14.48 30.69
C GLU A 184 26.05 15.90 31.17
N LEU A 185 24.99 16.47 30.65
CA LEU A 185 24.46 17.78 31.08
C LEU A 185 24.03 17.76 32.54
N SER A 186 23.39 16.68 33.03
CA SER A 186 23.02 16.53 34.43
C SER A 186 24.26 16.47 35.33
N SER A 187 25.27 15.69 34.95
CA SER A 187 26.53 15.60 35.69
C SER A 187 27.32 16.92 35.75
N ASN A 188 27.33 17.66 34.61
CA ASN A 188 27.95 18.98 34.56
C ASN A 188 27.20 20.00 35.45
N ASN A 189 25.86 19.94 35.48
CA ASN A 189 25.07 20.81 36.36
C ASN A 189 25.32 20.49 37.85
N GLU A 190 25.43 19.23 38.24
CA GLU A 190 25.78 18.83 39.63
C GLU A 190 27.17 19.33 40.00
N LEU A 191 28.16 19.20 39.10
CA LEU A 191 29.52 19.72 39.33
C LEU A 191 29.55 21.25 39.48
N LEU A 192 28.79 21.96 38.62
CA LEU A 192 28.67 23.43 38.71
C LEU A 192 28.04 23.86 40.06
N GLN A 193 27.06 23.14 40.54
CA GLN A 193 26.41 23.40 41.82
C GLN A 193 27.39 23.19 42.98
N GLU A 194 28.16 22.10 42.98
CA GLU A 194 29.17 21.83 43.97
C GLU A 194 30.28 22.90 43.98
N LEU A 195 30.76 23.32 42.80
CA LEU A 195 31.73 24.40 42.66
C LEU A 195 31.19 25.72 43.18
N ASN A 196 29.96 26.07 42.93
CA ASN A 196 29.31 27.28 43.44
C ASN A 196 29.22 27.24 44.98
N GLU A 197 28.86 26.12 45.60
CA GLU A 197 28.81 25.95 47.04
C GLU A 197 30.22 26.11 47.65
N ARG A 198 31.25 25.51 47.05
CA ARG A 198 32.63 25.67 47.50
C ARG A 198 33.14 27.12 47.39
N LEU A 199 32.78 27.82 46.29
CA LEU A 199 33.11 29.24 46.12
C LEU A 199 32.43 30.10 47.20
N LEU A 200 31.16 29.86 47.49
CA LEU A 200 30.45 30.57 48.59
C LEU A 200 31.10 30.31 49.94
N GLN A 201 31.44 29.07 50.26
CA GLN A 201 32.14 28.75 51.52
C GLN A 201 33.52 29.44 51.63
N THR A 202 34.27 29.42 50.50
CA THR A 202 35.60 30.06 50.47
C THR A 202 35.48 31.58 50.62
N ASN A 203 34.48 32.18 49.99
CA ASN A 203 34.20 33.61 50.07
C ASN A 203 33.81 34.04 51.48
N ASN A 204 32.94 33.25 52.13
CA ASN A 204 32.57 33.47 53.54
C ASN A 204 33.76 33.37 54.47
N LYS A 205 34.63 32.38 54.30
CA LYS A 205 35.90 32.26 55.08
C LYS A 205 36.86 33.45 54.90
N ARG A 206 36.97 33.95 53.65
CA ARG A 206 37.73 35.17 53.35
C ARG A 206 37.17 36.39 54.06
N GLU A 207 35.85 36.53 54.05
CA GLU A 207 35.19 37.65 54.75
C GLU A 207 35.38 37.57 56.28
N GLU A 208 35.25 36.40 56.86
CA GLU A 208 35.58 36.19 58.30
C GLU A 208 37.02 36.53 58.63
N LEU A 209 37.98 36.06 57.83
CA LEU A 209 39.40 36.39 57.99
C LEU A 209 39.61 37.91 57.87
N ALA A 210 39.04 38.55 56.90
CA ALA A 210 39.09 40.01 56.70
C ALA A 210 38.57 40.77 57.96
N LYS A 211 37.44 40.35 58.51
CA LYS A 211 36.85 40.90 59.74
C LYS A 211 37.80 40.69 60.95
N LEU A 212 38.41 39.49 61.05
CA LEU A 212 39.42 39.23 62.09
C LEU A 212 40.67 40.14 61.95
N TYR A 213 41.20 40.29 60.75
CA TYR A 213 42.31 41.17 60.49
C TYR A 213 42.00 42.63 60.81
N ILE A 214 40.84 43.15 60.40
CA ILE A 214 40.37 44.50 60.71
C ILE A 214 40.28 44.67 62.25
N GLY A 215 39.66 43.69 62.91
CA GLY A 215 39.61 43.69 64.41
C GLY A 215 40.92 43.68 65.10
N LEU A 216 41.91 42.90 64.63
CA LEU A 216 43.30 42.89 65.13
C LEU A 216 43.97 44.23 64.88
N CYS A 217 43.90 44.82 63.70
CA CYS A 217 44.45 46.13 63.40
C CYS A 217 43.83 47.18 64.27
N ALA A 218 42.51 47.19 64.47
CA ALA A 218 41.91 48.15 65.43
C ALA A 218 42.41 48.01 66.86
N LYS A 219 42.60 46.80 67.36
CA LYS A 219 43.18 46.58 68.70
C LYS A 219 44.63 47.06 68.82
N TYR A 220 45.46 46.85 67.75
CA TYR A 220 46.82 47.34 67.69
C TYR A 220 46.82 48.87 67.64
N ILE A 221 46.04 49.54 66.90
CA ILE A 221 45.90 50.97 66.83
C ILE A 221 45.51 51.52 68.22
N ASP A 222 44.49 50.91 68.86
CA ASP A 222 44.07 51.33 70.20
C ASP A 222 45.23 51.20 71.24
N LYS A 223 45.97 50.05 71.19
CA LYS A 223 47.16 49.89 72.01
C LYS A 223 48.25 50.96 71.77
N LEU A 224 48.53 51.22 70.48
CA LEU A 224 49.55 52.25 70.13
C LEU A 224 49.10 53.63 70.61
N THR A 225 47.82 53.98 70.44
CA THR A 225 47.24 55.27 70.90
C THR A 225 47.33 55.40 72.41
N LYS A 226 47.05 54.31 73.15
CA LYS A 226 47.25 54.29 74.64
C LYS A 226 48.73 54.43 75.03
N TYR A 227 49.62 53.75 74.31
CA TYR A 227 51.06 53.94 74.54
C TYR A 227 51.43 55.38 74.25
N GLN A 228 51.06 55.94 73.14
CA GLN A 228 51.37 57.30 72.74
C GLN A 228 50.87 58.30 73.77
N SER A 229 49.63 58.14 74.26
CA SER A 229 49.05 59.00 75.29
C SER A 229 49.78 58.86 76.64
N THR A 230 50.20 57.62 76.97
CA THR A 230 50.96 57.35 78.20
C THR A 230 52.34 57.93 78.10
N VAL A 231 53.06 57.82 76.98
CA VAL A 231 54.36 58.45 76.71
C VAL A 231 54.25 59.98 76.79
N LYS A 232 53.25 60.55 76.11
CA LYS A 232 52.99 62.02 76.07
C LYS A 232 52.72 62.52 77.52
N ARG A 233 51.92 61.81 78.28
CA ARG A 233 51.68 62.18 79.70
C ARG A 233 52.90 62.06 80.58
N LYS A 234 53.78 61.03 80.45
CA LYS A 234 55.00 60.92 81.16
C LYS A 234 56.09 61.94 80.81
N ILE A 235 56.15 62.33 79.57
CA ILE A 235 57.04 63.38 79.08
C ILE A 235 56.58 64.72 79.67
N MET A 236 55.26 65.03 79.67
CA MET A 236 54.72 66.26 80.26
C MET A 236 54.89 66.33 81.77
N ALA A 237 54.92 65.20 82.45
CA ALA A 237 55.17 65.10 83.89
C ALA A 237 56.65 65.08 84.28
N ASN A 238 57.60 65.29 83.36
CA ASN A 238 59.08 65.28 83.55
C ASN A 238 59.62 63.93 84.13
N ARG A 239 58.92 62.81 83.92
CA ARG A 239 59.30 61.46 84.37
C ARG A 239 59.84 60.60 83.21
N VAL A 240 60.89 61.09 82.55
CA VAL A 240 61.51 60.40 81.37
C VAL A 240 62.18 59.08 81.78
N ASN A 241 62.76 58.99 82.94
CA ASN A 241 63.46 57.77 83.41
C ASN A 241 62.51 56.59 83.67
N GLU A 242 61.22 56.77 84.02
CA GLU A 242 60.26 55.67 84.21
C GLU A 242 59.79 55.11 82.86
N LEU A 243 59.97 55.83 81.76
CA LEU A 243 59.67 55.35 80.40
C LEU A 243 60.74 54.39 79.86
N LEU A 244 61.99 54.68 80.13
CA LEU A 244 63.13 53.85 79.69
C LEU A 244 63.15 52.47 80.39
N THR A 245 62.84 52.38 81.71
CA THR A 245 62.73 51.08 82.45
C THR A 245 61.58 50.25 81.99
N LYS A 246 60.40 50.82 81.52
CA LYS A 246 59.25 50.09 81.06
C LYS A 246 59.41 49.57 79.65
N VAL A 247 60.19 50.19 78.81
CA VAL A 247 60.50 49.77 77.43
C VAL A 247 61.49 48.59 77.45
N SER A 248 62.47 48.61 78.42
CA SER A 248 63.48 47.53 78.63
C SER A 248 62.86 46.24 79.20
N SER A 249 61.73 46.34 79.93
CA SER A 249 61.01 45.16 80.51
C SER A 249 60.03 44.48 79.66
N SER A 250 59.69 45.02 78.40
CA SER A 250 58.77 44.46 77.49
C SER A 250 59.39 43.91 76.19
N ARG A 251 60.61 43.52 76.23
CA ARG A 251 61.33 42.75 75.23
C ARG A 251 61.35 41.27 75.53
#